data_fb48e64ade309e48d853b486d4702151
#
_entry.id   fb48e64ade309e48d853b486d4702151
#
_cell.length_a   1.000
_cell.length_b   1.000
_cell.length_c   1.000
_cell.angle_alpha   90.00
_cell.angle_beta   90.00
_cell.angle_gamma   90.00
#
_symmetry.space_group_name_H-M   'P 1'
#
loop_
_entity.id
_entity.type
_entity.pdbx_description
1 polymer ?
#
loop_
_entity_poly.entity_id
_entity_poly.type
_entity_poly.pdbx_seq_one_letter_code
_entity_poly.pdbx_strand_id
1 'polypeptide(L)'
;MKFIEECKSFAGPVWESYLHHPWIEAMFAGDLSDERFEYWLIQDLPYLSTNIAEIAFPKVPPHNKWEELQREYKIRSGETRVELQTLERVGDFAKTRWAARPWRDGIINFWIRTAYEGTFGDICCATYVCDAFSHTFGERYMLEKPTGLSELQVEWIEQWIDPFHEKIRAVTEEAINEYGEQTTDYERDKMRWLFLRGTQYQIGTFDAAWNLSDPWPGEGEETGVIAG
;
A
#
# COMPACT_ATOMS: atom_id res chain seq x y z
N MET A 1 26.05 0.56 -1.28
CA MET A 1 24.73 0.18 -0.71
C MET A 1 23.69 0.57 -1.76
N LYS A 2 22.69 -0.26 -2.02
CA LYS A 2 21.60 0.10 -2.94
C LYS A 2 20.82 1.27 -2.38
N PHE A 3 20.28 2.15 -3.23
CA PHE A 3 19.60 3.35 -2.76
C PHE A 3 18.29 3.05 -2.00
N ILE A 4 17.60 1.97 -2.34
CA ILE A 4 16.44 1.51 -1.56
C ILE A 4 16.81 1.21 -0.09
N GLU A 5 17.97 0.65 0.15
CA GLU A 5 18.44 0.39 1.53
C GLU A 5 18.83 1.68 2.26
N GLU A 6 19.27 2.70 1.53
CA GLU A 6 19.45 4.04 2.11
C GLU A 6 18.10 4.65 2.49
N CYS A 7 17.05 4.49 1.67
CA CYS A 7 15.70 4.95 1.98
C CYS A 7 15.13 4.27 3.23
N LYS A 8 15.26 2.93 3.33
CA LYS A 8 14.86 2.17 4.51
C LYS A 8 15.62 2.61 5.76
N SER A 9 16.94 2.80 5.64
CA SER A 9 17.80 3.29 6.73
C SER A 9 17.45 4.72 7.14
N PHE A 10 17.12 5.58 6.20
CA PHE A 10 16.67 6.96 6.48
C PHE A 10 15.32 6.98 7.20
N ALA A 11 14.38 6.15 6.78
CA ALA A 11 13.10 5.98 7.47
C ALA A 11 13.28 5.34 8.87
N GLY A 12 14.31 4.50 9.04
CA GLY A 12 14.76 3.98 10.33
C GLY A 12 13.63 3.41 11.19
N PRO A 13 13.39 3.97 12.41
CA PRO A 13 12.35 3.48 13.30
C PRO A 13 10.93 3.51 12.73
N VAL A 14 10.66 4.40 11.78
CA VAL A 14 9.35 4.46 11.11
C VAL A 14 9.15 3.24 10.21
N TRP A 15 10.20 2.83 9.46
CA TRP A 15 10.15 1.60 8.66
C TRP A 15 9.94 0.36 9.53
N GLU A 16 10.66 0.26 10.67
CA GLU A 16 10.47 -0.82 11.63
C GLU A 16 9.05 -0.83 12.23
N SER A 17 8.51 0.36 12.56
CA SER A 17 7.14 0.48 13.06
C SER A 17 6.08 0.06 12.04
N TYR A 18 6.36 0.23 10.74
CA TYR A 18 5.52 -0.30 9.68
C TYR A 18 5.58 -1.83 9.63
N LEU A 19 6.78 -2.42 9.59
CA LEU A 19 6.96 -3.86 9.47
C LEU A 19 6.37 -4.62 10.68
N HIS A 20 6.42 -4.02 11.87
CA HIS A 20 5.96 -4.58 13.13
C HIS A 20 4.73 -3.87 13.69
N HIS A 21 3.88 -3.34 12.81
CA HIS A 21 2.67 -2.67 13.25
C HIS A 21 1.74 -3.64 14.00
N PRO A 22 1.07 -3.22 15.12
CA PRO A 22 0.17 -4.10 15.89
C PRO A 22 -0.89 -4.82 15.05
N TRP A 23 -1.42 -4.18 14.02
CA TRP A 23 -2.37 -4.80 13.08
C TRP A 23 -1.73 -5.98 12.33
N ILE A 24 -0.47 -5.81 11.85
CA ILE A 24 0.29 -6.86 11.15
C ILE A 24 0.66 -7.98 12.12
N GLU A 25 1.19 -7.62 13.30
CA GLU A 25 1.59 -8.61 14.30
C GLU A 25 0.39 -9.44 14.78
N ALA A 26 -0.78 -8.82 15.00
CA ALA A 26 -2.00 -9.54 15.36
C ALA A 26 -2.46 -10.48 14.25
N MET A 27 -2.29 -10.12 12.97
CA MET A 27 -2.58 -11.02 11.85
C MET A 27 -1.70 -12.26 11.92
N PHE A 28 -0.39 -12.11 12.07
CA PHE A 28 0.54 -13.24 12.13
C PHE A 28 0.45 -14.04 13.43
N ALA A 29 -0.05 -13.45 14.52
CA ALA A 29 -0.42 -14.17 15.73
C ALA A 29 -1.75 -14.94 15.63
N GLY A 30 -2.55 -14.70 14.59
CA GLY A 30 -3.89 -15.26 14.45
C GLY A 30 -4.95 -14.61 15.34
N ASP A 31 -4.66 -13.40 15.85
CA ASP A 31 -5.49 -12.66 16.80
C ASP A 31 -6.17 -11.42 16.17
N LEU A 32 -5.94 -11.14 14.88
CA LEU A 32 -6.57 -10.02 14.22
C LEU A 32 -8.05 -10.31 14.01
N SER A 33 -8.93 -9.49 14.59
CA SER A 33 -10.37 -9.65 14.40
C SER A 33 -10.78 -9.37 12.96
N ASP A 34 -11.82 -10.09 12.48
CA ASP A 34 -12.38 -9.87 11.14
C ASP A 34 -12.87 -8.42 10.96
N GLU A 35 -13.42 -7.81 12.02
CA GLU A 35 -13.87 -6.42 11.98
C GLU A 35 -12.72 -5.44 11.65
N ARG A 36 -11.54 -5.61 12.26
CA ARG A 36 -10.35 -4.79 11.96
C ARG A 36 -9.80 -5.06 10.57
N PHE A 37 -9.84 -6.31 10.16
CA PHE A 37 -9.40 -6.69 8.83
C PHE A 37 -10.33 -6.13 7.75
N GLU A 38 -11.65 -6.27 7.93
CA GLU A 38 -12.66 -5.74 7.03
C GLU A 38 -12.63 -4.21 6.95
N TYR A 39 -12.44 -3.52 8.10
CA TYR A 39 -12.28 -2.08 8.10
C TYR A 39 -11.14 -1.65 7.17
N TRP A 40 -9.98 -2.31 7.27
CA TRP A 40 -8.85 -2.02 6.40
C TRP A 40 -9.17 -2.25 4.93
N LEU A 41 -9.78 -3.40 4.58
CA LEU A 41 -10.17 -3.73 3.20
C LEU A 41 -11.14 -2.70 2.62
N ILE A 42 -12.18 -2.33 3.37
CA ILE A 42 -13.17 -1.33 2.93
C ILE A 42 -12.49 0.01 2.66
N GLN A 43 -11.58 0.41 3.53
CA GLN A 43 -10.83 1.65 3.35
C GLN A 43 -9.81 1.57 2.19
N ASP A 44 -9.41 0.37 1.76
CA ASP A 44 -8.53 0.21 0.59
C ASP A 44 -9.25 0.34 -0.75
N LEU A 45 -10.56 0.07 -0.82
CA LEU A 45 -11.36 0.13 -2.04
C LEU A 45 -11.25 1.47 -2.81
N PRO A 46 -11.25 2.65 -2.17
CA PRO A 46 -11.07 3.92 -2.89
C PRO A 46 -9.79 4.00 -3.70
N TYR A 47 -8.72 3.33 -3.27
CA TYR A 47 -7.46 3.28 -4.00
C TYR A 47 -7.63 2.57 -5.35
N LEU A 48 -8.38 1.48 -5.42
CA LEU A 48 -8.59 0.70 -6.64
C LEU A 48 -9.24 1.51 -7.78
N SER A 49 -9.96 2.57 -7.44
CA SER A 49 -10.61 3.45 -8.42
C SER A 49 -9.70 4.60 -8.89
N THR A 50 -8.46 4.67 -8.40
CA THR A 50 -7.53 5.74 -8.77
C THR A 50 -6.88 5.49 -10.12
N ASN A 51 -6.33 6.54 -10.71
CA ASN A 51 -5.56 6.49 -11.96
C ASN A 51 -4.08 6.82 -11.74
N ILE A 52 -3.56 6.54 -10.54
CA ILE A 52 -2.17 6.88 -10.16
C ILE A 52 -1.18 6.24 -11.13
N ALA A 53 -1.37 4.97 -11.46
CA ALA A 53 -0.51 4.26 -12.38
C ALA A 53 -0.54 4.88 -13.80
N GLU A 54 -1.72 5.21 -14.31
CA GLU A 54 -1.92 5.82 -15.62
C GLU A 54 -1.25 7.20 -15.72
N ILE A 55 -1.27 7.98 -14.63
CA ILE A 55 -0.56 9.27 -14.56
C ILE A 55 0.96 9.05 -14.61
N ALA A 56 1.44 7.95 -14.01
CA ALA A 56 2.86 7.61 -13.96
C ALA A 56 3.40 7.03 -15.27
N PHE A 57 2.60 6.34 -16.07
CA PHE A 57 3.05 5.62 -17.29
C PHE A 57 3.93 6.45 -18.24
N PRO A 58 3.62 7.71 -18.55
CA PRO A 58 4.47 8.51 -19.43
C PRO A 58 5.88 8.79 -18.90
N LYS A 59 6.12 8.52 -17.61
CA LYS A 59 7.39 8.76 -16.93
C LYS A 59 8.23 7.50 -16.78
N VAL A 60 7.65 6.34 -17.08
CA VAL A 60 8.34 5.04 -16.96
C VAL A 60 9.41 4.93 -18.06
N PRO A 61 10.68 4.67 -17.72
CA PRO A 61 11.72 4.46 -18.71
C PRO A 61 11.40 3.24 -19.61
N PRO A 62 11.71 3.28 -20.92
CA PRO A 62 11.35 2.21 -21.86
C PRO A 62 11.91 0.82 -21.54
N HIS A 63 12.97 0.75 -20.73
CA HIS A 63 13.60 -0.52 -20.32
C HIS A 63 12.95 -1.11 -19.06
N ASN A 64 12.22 -0.29 -18.28
CA ASN A 64 11.57 -0.76 -17.06
C ASN A 64 10.17 -1.31 -17.36
N LYS A 65 9.85 -2.47 -16.83
CA LYS A 65 8.58 -3.17 -17.08
C LYS A 65 7.45 -2.79 -16.13
N TRP A 66 7.62 -1.76 -15.34
CA TRP A 66 6.64 -1.37 -14.33
C TRP A 66 5.25 -1.08 -14.94
N GLU A 67 5.17 -0.38 -16.07
CA GLU A 67 3.90 -0.10 -16.74
C GLU A 67 3.16 -1.38 -17.15
N GLU A 68 3.88 -2.34 -17.75
CA GLU A 68 3.31 -3.64 -18.15
C GLU A 68 2.73 -4.38 -16.94
N LEU A 69 3.49 -4.45 -15.86
CA LEU A 69 3.08 -5.12 -14.63
C LEU A 69 1.92 -4.40 -13.93
N GLN A 70 1.89 -3.07 -13.91
CA GLN A 70 0.78 -2.33 -13.32
C GLN A 70 -0.53 -2.49 -14.11
N ARG A 71 -0.45 -2.59 -15.43
CA ARG A 71 -1.62 -2.90 -16.27
C ARG A 71 -2.15 -4.31 -15.99
N GLU A 72 -1.25 -5.28 -15.86
CA GLU A 72 -1.62 -6.64 -15.46
C GLU A 72 -2.18 -6.68 -14.04
N TYR A 73 -1.60 -5.96 -13.08
CA TYR A 73 -2.10 -5.86 -11.72
C TYR A 73 -3.54 -5.35 -11.68
N LYS A 74 -3.85 -4.31 -12.43
CA LYS A 74 -5.20 -3.73 -12.47
C LYS A 74 -6.25 -4.73 -12.98
N ILE A 75 -5.88 -5.61 -13.92
CA ILE A 75 -6.76 -6.68 -14.39
C ILE A 75 -6.94 -7.74 -13.29
N ARG A 76 -5.85 -8.19 -12.69
CA ARG A 76 -5.85 -9.23 -11.65
C ARG A 76 -6.60 -8.78 -10.39
N SER A 77 -6.36 -7.56 -9.91
CA SER A 77 -7.00 -7.04 -8.69
C SER A 77 -8.51 -6.85 -8.85
N GLY A 78 -8.98 -6.48 -10.04
CA GLY A 78 -10.42 -6.42 -10.32
C GLY A 78 -11.12 -7.79 -10.40
N GLU A 79 -10.37 -8.88 -10.35
CA GLU A 79 -10.87 -10.25 -10.44
C GLU A 79 -10.67 -11.05 -9.14
N THR A 80 -10.03 -10.44 -8.11
CA THR A 80 -9.79 -11.17 -6.86
C THR A 80 -11.08 -11.40 -6.09
N ARG A 81 -11.23 -12.60 -5.52
CA ARG A 81 -12.39 -12.96 -4.72
C ARG A 81 -12.55 -12.05 -3.50
N VAL A 82 -11.45 -11.66 -2.86
CA VAL A 82 -11.45 -10.79 -1.68
C VAL A 82 -12.05 -9.43 -2.01
N GLU A 83 -11.63 -8.79 -3.10
CA GLU A 83 -12.13 -7.50 -3.54
C GLU A 83 -13.60 -7.57 -3.97
N LEU A 84 -13.99 -8.62 -4.72
CA LEU A 84 -15.37 -8.84 -5.13
C LEU A 84 -16.30 -9.04 -3.92
N GLN A 85 -15.92 -9.86 -2.94
CA GLN A 85 -16.70 -10.06 -1.72
C GLN A 85 -16.80 -8.77 -0.91
N THR A 86 -15.73 -7.99 -0.82
CA THR A 86 -15.74 -6.71 -0.13
C THR A 86 -16.69 -5.73 -0.84
N LEU A 87 -16.65 -5.66 -2.17
CA LEU A 87 -17.57 -4.84 -2.98
C LEU A 87 -19.02 -5.26 -2.79
N GLU A 88 -19.32 -6.56 -2.79
CA GLU A 88 -20.67 -7.06 -2.55
C GLU A 88 -21.20 -6.66 -1.16
N ARG A 89 -20.36 -6.63 -0.15
CA ARG A 89 -20.73 -6.25 1.22
C ARG A 89 -20.91 -4.75 1.39
N VAL A 90 -20.08 -3.95 0.75
CA VAL A 90 -20.13 -2.49 0.81
C VAL A 90 -21.23 -1.92 -0.10
N GLY A 91 -21.62 -2.65 -1.15
CA GLY A 91 -22.60 -2.22 -2.12
C GLY A 91 -22.00 -1.39 -3.25
N ASP A 92 -22.47 -0.14 -3.43
CA ASP A 92 -22.05 0.69 -4.55
C ASP A 92 -20.59 1.14 -4.43
N PHE A 93 -19.71 0.67 -5.32
CA PHE A 93 -18.31 1.04 -5.37
C PHE A 93 -18.09 2.56 -5.53
N ALA A 94 -19.00 3.25 -6.21
CA ALA A 94 -18.92 4.71 -6.35
C ALA A 94 -19.04 5.44 -5.01
N LYS A 95 -19.74 4.86 -4.04
CA LYS A 95 -19.83 5.41 -2.68
C LYS A 95 -18.51 5.27 -1.93
N THR A 96 -17.82 4.15 -2.07
CA THR A 96 -16.53 3.93 -1.37
C THR A 96 -15.48 4.92 -1.83
N ARG A 97 -15.47 5.30 -3.10
CA ARG A 97 -14.53 6.26 -3.67
C ARG A 97 -14.50 7.61 -2.93
N TRP A 98 -15.64 8.09 -2.46
CA TRP A 98 -15.76 9.37 -1.79
C TRP A 98 -15.88 9.24 -0.27
N ALA A 99 -15.91 8.03 0.23
CA ALA A 99 -16.02 7.73 1.65
C ALA A 99 -14.67 7.37 2.29
N ALA A 100 -13.55 7.63 1.60
CA ALA A 100 -12.22 7.43 2.15
C ALA A 100 -12.04 8.24 3.44
N ARG A 101 -11.55 7.59 4.48
CA ARG A 101 -11.22 8.23 5.75
C ARG A 101 -9.90 9.01 5.62
N PRO A 102 -9.61 9.95 6.54
CA PRO A 102 -8.49 10.88 6.44
C PRO A 102 -7.14 10.25 6.06
N TRP A 103 -6.74 9.16 6.69
CA TRP A 103 -5.46 8.51 6.37
C TRP A 103 -5.44 7.91 4.96
N ARG A 104 -6.53 7.26 4.55
CA ARG A 104 -6.65 6.70 3.21
C ARG A 104 -6.73 7.79 2.14
N ASP A 105 -7.52 8.82 2.37
CA ASP A 105 -7.59 9.98 1.47
C ASP A 105 -6.22 10.67 1.37
N GLY A 106 -5.54 10.83 2.50
CA GLY A 106 -4.21 11.43 2.55
C GLY A 106 -3.18 10.67 1.73
N ILE A 107 -3.09 9.34 1.84
CA ILE A 107 -2.12 8.54 1.06
C ILE A 107 -2.45 8.57 -0.43
N ILE A 108 -3.72 8.48 -0.81
CA ILE A 108 -4.16 8.56 -2.21
C ILE A 108 -3.78 9.91 -2.81
N ASN A 109 -4.10 11.01 -2.14
CA ASN A 109 -3.77 12.36 -2.59
C ASN A 109 -2.26 12.58 -2.66
N PHE A 110 -1.51 12.06 -1.70
CA PHE A 110 -0.05 12.10 -1.70
C PHE A 110 0.54 11.38 -2.93
N TRP A 111 0.06 10.19 -3.26
CA TRP A 111 0.51 9.45 -4.44
C TRP A 111 0.11 10.10 -5.75
N ILE A 112 -1.14 10.59 -5.87
CA ILE A 112 -1.60 11.32 -7.05
C ILE A 112 -0.73 12.56 -7.27
N ARG A 113 -0.51 13.35 -6.23
CA ARG A 113 0.36 14.53 -6.31
C ARG A 113 1.78 14.15 -6.74
N THR A 114 2.35 13.12 -6.15
CA THR A 114 3.68 12.64 -6.53
C THR A 114 3.72 12.16 -7.98
N ALA A 115 2.66 11.47 -8.43
CA ALA A 115 2.55 11.01 -9.81
C ALA A 115 2.51 12.18 -10.81
N TYR A 116 1.87 13.30 -10.48
CA TYR A 116 1.85 14.51 -11.31
C TYR A 116 3.17 15.29 -11.26
N GLU A 117 3.69 15.58 -10.08
CA GLU A 117 4.79 16.52 -9.86
C GLU A 117 6.18 15.87 -9.91
N GLY A 118 6.28 14.58 -9.57
CA GLY A 118 7.54 13.88 -9.39
C GLY A 118 8.09 13.22 -10.65
N THR A 119 9.30 12.70 -10.54
CA THR A 119 9.93 11.79 -11.49
C THR A 119 9.39 10.36 -11.28
N PHE A 120 9.74 9.42 -12.15
CA PHE A 120 9.40 8.01 -11.95
C PHE A 120 10.04 7.44 -10.67
N GLY A 121 11.29 7.80 -10.37
CA GLY A 121 11.93 7.41 -9.11
C GLY A 121 11.22 7.94 -7.87
N ASP A 122 10.69 9.18 -7.92
CA ASP A 122 9.87 9.75 -6.85
C ASP A 122 8.60 8.94 -6.60
N ILE A 123 7.93 8.56 -7.69
CA ILE A 123 6.70 7.76 -7.63
C ILE A 123 6.99 6.41 -6.99
N CYS A 124 8.03 5.72 -7.48
CA CYS A 124 8.44 4.42 -6.92
C CYS A 124 8.77 4.52 -5.43
N CYS A 125 9.46 5.57 -4.98
CA CYS A 125 9.73 5.78 -3.56
C CYS A 125 8.45 6.01 -2.75
N ALA A 126 7.52 6.81 -3.27
CA ALA A 126 6.29 7.14 -2.56
C ALA A 126 5.34 5.93 -2.42
N THR A 127 5.29 5.05 -3.43
CA THR A 127 4.38 3.89 -3.47
C THR A 127 5.02 2.60 -2.98
N TYR A 128 6.33 2.54 -2.75
CA TYR A 128 7.07 1.33 -2.41
C TYR A 128 6.47 0.54 -1.26
N VAL A 129 5.87 1.20 -0.29
CA VAL A 129 5.24 0.58 0.88
C VAL A 129 4.17 -0.45 0.49
N CYS A 130 3.47 -0.27 -0.65
CA CYS A 130 2.52 -1.26 -1.18
C CYS A 130 3.24 -2.40 -1.90
N ASP A 131 4.27 -2.10 -2.71
CA ASP A 131 5.04 -3.13 -3.41
C ASP A 131 5.78 -4.05 -2.43
N ALA A 132 6.11 -3.52 -1.23
CA ALA A 132 6.71 -4.29 -0.15
C ALA A 132 5.77 -5.33 0.49
N PHE A 133 4.47 -5.35 0.16
CA PHE A 133 3.52 -6.32 0.72
C PHE A 133 3.86 -7.77 0.36
N SER A 134 4.46 -8.02 -0.81
CA SER A 134 4.97 -9.36 -1.16
C SER A 134 6.01 -9.86 -0.13
N HIS A 135 6.85 -8.98 0.38
CA HIS A 135 7.81 -9.29 1.43
C HIS A 135 7.15 -9.31 2.82
N THR A 136 6.42 -8.25 3.17
CA THR A 136 5.85 -8.06 4.52
C THR A 136 4.80 -9.11 4.85
N PHE A 137 3.97 -9.51 3.89
CA PHE A 137 2.91 -10.49 4.08
C PHE A 137 3.22 -11.83 3.43
N GLY A 138 3.58 -11.87 2.15
CA GLY A 138 3.75 -13.10 1.40
C GLY A 138 4.92 -13.96 1.92
N GLU A 139 6.13 -13.42 1.96
CA GLU A 139 7.30 -14.15 2.44
C GLU A 139 7.17 -14.52 3.92
N ARG A 140 6.67 -13.59 4.73
CA ARG A 140 6.46 -13.82 6.16
C ARG A 140 5.44 -14.94 6.41
N TYR A 141 4.33 -14.95 5.67
CA TYR A 141 3.33 -16.02 5.75
C TYR A 141 3.92 -17.40 5.43
N MET A 142 4.74 -17.48 4.40
CA MET A 142 5.40 -18.75 4.02
C MET A 142 6.39 -19.23 5.09
N LEU A 143 7.03 -18.32 5.81
CA LEU A 143 7.99 -18.64 6.87
C LEU A 143 7.31 -19.00 8.18
N GLU A 144 6.38 -18.20 8.65
CA GLU A 144 5.79 -18.30 9.98
C GLU A 144 4.60 -19.26 10.03
N LYS A 145 3.89 -19.45 8.91
CA LYS A 145 2.73 -20.34 8.78
C LYS A 145 1.69 -20.11 9.89
N PRO A 146 1.19 -18.88 10.04
CA PRO A 146 0.29 -18.54 11.12
C PRO A 146 -0.96 -19.40 11.11
N THR A 147 -1.51 -19.65 12.30
CA THR A 147 -2.77 -20.38 12.50
C THR A 147 -3.81 -19.44 13.10
N GLY A 148 -5.09 -19.75 12.97
CA GLY A 148 -6.15 -18.91 13.54
C GLY A 148 -6.66 -17.80 12.60
N LEU A 149 -6.12 -17.70 11.40
CA LEU A 149 -6.60 -16.78 10.38
C LEU A 149 -7.99 -17.20 9.86
N SER A 150 -8.86 -16.23 9.59
CA SER A 150 -10.09 -16.47 8.86
C SER A 150 -9.85 -16.81 7.39
N GLU A 151 -10.81 -17.42 6.72
CA GLU A 151 -10.72 -17.74 5.29
C GLU A 151 -10.41 -16.49 4.45
N LEU A 152 -11.03 -15.36 4.78
CA LEU A 152 -10.85 -14.10 4.09
C LEU A 152 -9.42 -13.54 4.28
N GLN A 153 -8.87 -13.66 5.48
CA GLN A 153 -7.48 -13.24 5.78
C GLN A 153 -6.47 -14.12 5.03
N VAL A 154 -6.69 -15.42 5.00
CA VAL A 154 -5.84 -16.36 4.25
C VAL A 154 -5.84 -16.01 2.76
N GLU A 155 -7.01 -15.87 2.14
CA GLU A 155 -7.12 -15.51 0.72
C GLU A 155 -6.43 -14.19 0.38
N TRP A 156 -6.57 -13.20 1.26
CA TRP A 156 -5.92 -11.91 1.05
C TRP A 156 -4.38 -12.02 1.16
N ILE A 157 -3.85 -12.78 2.12
CA ILE A 157 -2.39 -12.96 2.25
C ILE A 157 -1.84 -13.77 1.09
N GLU A 158 -2.54 -14.83 0.68
CA GLU A 158 -2.07 -15.74 -0.37
C GLU A 158 -1.87 -15.05 -1.72
N GLN A 159 -2.59 -13.97 -2.03
CA GLN A 159 -2.32 -13.20 -3.23
C GLN A 159 -0.87 -12.66 -3.26
N TRP A 160 -0.30 -12.30 -2.10
CA TRP A 160 1.05 -11.73 -2.00
C TRP A 160 2.17 -12.76 -2.14
N ILE A 161 1.85 -14.05 -2.13
CA ILE A 161 2.79 -15.15 -2.41
C ILE A 161 3.00 -15.32 -3.92
N ASP A 162 2.07 -14.84 -4.76
CA ASP A 162 2.20 -14.95 -6.20
C ASP A 162 3.51 -14.27 -6.67
N PRO A 163 4.38 -14.99 -7.42
CA PRO A 163 5.60 -14.43 -7.99
C PRO A 163 5.41 -13.16 -8.83
N PHE A 164 4.19 -12.84 -9.18
CA PHE A 164 3.82 -11.61 -9.86
C PHE A 164 4.11 -10.37 -9.01
N HIS A 165 3.73 -10.39 -7.74
CA HIS A 165 3.97 -9.27 -6.82
C HIS A 165 5.46 -9.07 -6.53
N GLU A 166 6.22 -10.16 -6.47
CA GLU A 166 7.67 -10.10 -6.37
C GLU A 166 8.30 -9.41 -7.60
N LYS A 167 7.77 -9.64 -8.80
CA LYS A 167 8.23 -8.95 -10.01
C LYS A 167 7.93 -7.45 -9.96
N ILE A 168 6.75 -7.04 -9.48
CA ILE A 168 6.42 -5.61 -9.30
C ILE A 168 7.43 -4.99 -8.34
N ARG A 169 7.64 -5.57 -7.17
CA ARG A 169 8.61 -5.09 -6.19
C ARG A 169 10.01 -4.96 -6.79
N ALA A 170 10.47 -5.96 -7.52
CA ALA A 170 11.79 -5.96 -8.13
C ALA A 170 11.99 -4.81 -9.12
N VAL A 171 11.05 -4.56 -10.01
CA VAL A 171 11.16 -3.45 -10.99
C VAL A 171 11.01 -2.08 -10.33
N THR A 172 10.25 -1.97 -9.24
CA THR A 172 10.16 -0.75 -8.43
C THR A 172 11.48 -0.47 -7.72
N GLU A 173 12.11 -1.48 -7.10
CA GLU A 173 13.43 -1.37 -6.49
C GLU A 173 14.53 -1.02 -7.51
N GLU A 174 14.48 -1.61 -8.71
CA GLU A 174 15.39 -1.28 -9.81
C GLU A 174 15.29 0.21 -10.15
N ALA A 175 14.07 0.73 -10.33
CA ALA A 175 13.84 2.14 -10.60
C ALA A 175 14.35 3.05 -9.47
N ILE A 176 14.05 2.72 -8.22
CA ILE A 176 14.54 3.49 -7.05
C ILE A 176 16.07 3.55 -7.05
N ASN A 177 16.74 2.41 -7.28
CA ASN A 177 18.20 2.35 -7.30
C ASN A 177 18.79 3.12 -8.47
N GLU A 178 18.26 2.95 -9.68
CA GLU A 178 18.72 3.64 -10.88
C GLU A 178 18.61 5.17 -10.74
N TYR A 179 17.45 5.67 -10.31
CA TYR A 179 17.27 7.10 -10.10
C TYR A 179 18.14 7.62 -8.95
N GLY A 180 18.28 6.85 -7.88
CA GLY A 180 19.17 7.23 -6.78
C GLY A 180 20.64 7.32 -7.15
N GLU A 181 21.10 6.55 -8.15
CA GLU A 181 22.49 6.59 -8.65
C GLU A 181 22.74 7.74 -9.64
N GLN A 182 21.70 8.13 -10.41
CA GLN A 182 21.82 9.05 -11.54
C GLN A 182 21.44 10.50 -11.21
N THR A 183 20.92 10.74 -10.01
CA THR A 183 20.35 12.04 -9.65
C THR A 183 21.24 12.84 -8.68
N THR A 184 20.89 14.11 -8.42
CA THR A 184 21.60 15.00 -7.49
C THR A 184 21.31 14.63 -6.02
N ASP A 185 22.15 15.10 -5.09
CA ASP A 185 21.93 14.91 -3.65
C ASP A 185 20.57 15.49 -3.21
N TYR A 186 20.16 16.63 -3.76
CA TYR A 186 18.85 17.22 -3.48
C TYR A 186 17.70 16.30 -3.88
N GLU A 187 17.77 15.71 -5.09
CA GLU A 187 16.73 14.77 -5.55
C GLU A 187 16.76 13.47 -4.73
N ARG A 188 17.94 12.99 -4.35
CA ARG A 188 18.07 11.84 -3.44
C ARG A 188 17.41 12.11 -2.09
N ASP A 189 17.61 13.30 -1.52
CA ASP A 189 16.96 13.68 -0.26
C ASP A 189 15.43 13.75 -0.42
N LYS A 190 14.93 14.31 -1.53
CA LYS A 190 13.52 14.31 -1.85
C LYS A 190 12.96 12.88 -1.91
N MET A 191 13.64 11.96 -2.62
CA MET A 191 13.23 10.56 -2.75
C MET A 191 13.16 9.86 -1.37
N ARG A 192 14.15 10.07 -0.49
CA ARG A 192 14.14 9.56 0.89
C ARG A 192 12.94 10.07 1.69
N TRP A 193 12.61 11.37 1.55
CA TRP A 193 11.44 11.96 2.20
C TRP A 193 10.12 11.43 1.65
N LEU A 194 10.02 11.18 0.36
CA LEU A 194 8.84 10.57 -0.26
C LEU A 194 8.64 9.13 0.25
N PHE A 195 9.70 8.34 0.33
CA PHE A 195 9.67 7.00 0.92
C PHE A 195 9.20 7.02 2.38
N LEU A 196 9.82 7.87 3.21
CA LEU A 196 9.43 8.04 4.61
C LEU A 196 7.95 8.45 4.73
N ARG A 197 7.50 9.40 3.91
CA ARG A 197 6.13 9.90 3.97
C ARG A 197 5.12 8.84 3.54
N GLY A 198 5.41 8.07 2.49
CA GLY A 198 4.58 6.93 2.08
C GLY A 198 4.42 5.91 3.21
N THR A 199 5.53 5.57 3.88
CA THR A 199 5.54 4.68 5.04
C THR A 199 4.69 5.22 6.19
N GLN A 200 4.80 6.52 6.50
CA GLN A 200 4.00 7.15 7.56
C GLN A 200 2.49 7.12 7.26
N TYR A 201 2.11 7.39 6.02
CA TYR A 201 0.71 7.29 5.63
C TYR A 201 0.18 5.85 5.74
N GLN A 202 0.99 4.86 5.34
CA GLN A 202 0.58 3.46 5.46
C GLN A 202 0.42 3.02 6.92
N ILE A 203 1.30 3.47 7.82
CA ILE A 203 1.12 3.27 9.27
C ILE A 203 -0.23 3.86 9.71
N GLY A 204 -0.55 5.10 9.29
CA GLY A 204 -1.82 5.73 9.62
C GLY A 204 -3.04 4.93 9.17
N THR A 205 -2.98 4.28 7.99
CA THR A 205 -4.09 3.41 7.54
C THR A 205 -4.22 2.15 8.40
N PHE A 206 -3.12 1.58 8.88
CA PHE A 206 -3.16 0.46 9.82
C PHE A 206 -3.60 0.90 11.21
N ASP A 207 -3.19 2.09 11.69
CA ASP A 207 -3.68 2.67 12.95
C ASP A 207 -5.20 2.85 12.94
N ALA A 208 -5.74 3.39 11.83
CA ALA A 208 -7.17 3.55 11.63
C ALA A 208 -7.91 2.21 11.74
N ALA A 209 -7.41 1.17 11.08
CA ALA A 209 -7.99 -0.16 11.14
C ALA A 209 -7.82 -0.83 12.50
N TRP A 210 -6.69 -0.63 13.15
CA TRP A 210 -6.44 -1.15 14.50
C TRP A 210 -7.40 -0.57 15.53
N ASN A 211 -7.66 0.74 15.44
CA ASN A 211 -8.53 1.48 16.34
C ASN A 211 -10.00 1.49 15.90
N LEU A 212 -10.31 1.00 14.68
CA LEU A 212 -11.63 1.09 14.04
C LEU A 212 -12.15 2.53 13.97
N SER A 213 -11.25 3.48 13.79
CA SER A 213 -11.57 4.91 13.86
C SER A 213 -10.53 5.76 13.11
N ASP A 214 -11.04 6.61 12.23
CA ASP A 214 -10.28 7.67 11.54
C ASP A 214 -11.25 8.81 11.17
N PRO A 215 -11.72 9.60 12.16
CA PRO A 215 -12.75 10.62 11.93
C PRO A 215 -12.20 11.84 11.19
N TRP A 216 -13.00 12.41 10.29
CA TRP A 216 -12.74 13.73 9.77
C TRP A 216 -12.90 14.81 10.85
N PRO A 217 -12.19 15.94 10.79
CA PRO A 217 -12.35 17.03 11.73
C PRO A 217 -13.83 17.48 11.84
N GLY A 218 -14.37 17.47 13.07
CA GLY A 218 -15.75 17.82 13.34
C GLY A 218 -16.74 16.65 13.36
N GLU A 219 -16.29 15.44 13.01
CA GLU A 219 -17.08 14.23 13.23
C GLU A 219 -16.88 13.71 14.67
N GLY A 220 -17.87 13.01 15.21
CA GLY A 220 -17.76 12.34 16.50
C GLY A 220 -16.90 11.08 16.43
N GLU A 221 -16.64 10.47 17.59
CA GLU A 221 -15.80 9.25 17.69
C GLU A 221 -16.38 8.00 17.00
N GLU A 222 -17.67 8.01 16.62
CA GLU A 222 -18.38 6.83 16.09
C GLU A 222 -18.45 6.76 14.57
N THR A 223 -17.54 7.35 13.87
CA THR A 223 -17.57 7.26 12.41
C THR A 223 -16.85 6.01 11.91
N GLY A 224 -17.03 4.90 12.59
CA GLY A 224 -16.64 3.59 12.07
C GLY A 224 -17.16 3.43 10.65
N VAL A 225 -16.54 2.54 9.89
CA VAL A 225 -16.91 2.00 8.58
C VAL A 225 -17.99 2.83 7.83
N ILE A 226 -17.74 3.17 6.60
CA ILE A 226 -18.65 3.81 5.65
C ILE A 226 -20.11 3.62 6.08
N ALA A 227 -20.70 4.64 6.71
CA ALA A 227 -22.13 4.63 7.01
C ALA A 227 -22.87 4.59 5.67
N GLY A 228 -23.59 3.51 5.48
CA GLY A 228 -24.39 3.28 4.28
C GLY A 228 -25.50 4.30 4.09
#